data_13f0fd72bb07be20602ffed68d209b6e
#
_entry.id   13f0fd72bb07be20602ffed68d209b6e
#
_cell.length_a   1.000
_cell.length_b   1.000
_cell.length_c   1.000
_cell.angle_alpha   90.00
_cell.angle_beta   90.00
_cell.angle_gamma   90.00
#
_symmetry.space_group_name_H-M   'P 1'
#
loop_
_entity.id
_entity.type
_entity.pdbx_description
1 polymer ?
#
loop_
_entity_poly.entity_id
_entity_poly.type
_entity_poly.pdbx_seq_one_letter_code
_entity_poly.pdbx_strand_id
1 'polypeptide(L)'
;VDSFKNKLSISRKKKDYDLVSKSLNVRKVIDDLLKTDTKSKNNKIFLSNFQLNIKIKETFLDKDHSINDLNGYLFFRDSEIIEANLDSSFSSNEKIKLTIRSAGEEKITTLYSDVAKPFVKRYEFIKGFEEGNLNFHSVKKNDISKSKLIIDNFKVQEVPALAKLLTLASLQGIADLLTGEGIRFSDFEMTFSNKDNLIKIEELYAIGPAISILMDGYAEKNELISLRGTLVPATTINRTISSIPLIGDILVGKKVGEGVFGVSFKI
;
A
#
# COMPACT_ATOMS: atom_id res chain seq x y z
N VAL A 1 -10.27 14.72 -21.24
CA VAL A 1 -9.63 14.22 -22.48
C VAL A 1 -8.15 14.50 -22.31
N ASP A 2 -7.39 13.49 -21.87
CA ASP A 2 -5.95 13.64 -21.70
C ASP A 2 -5.30 13.70 -23.08
N SER A 3 -4.71 14.85 -23.38
CA SER A 3 -4.04 15.15 -24.64
C SER A 3 -2.67 14.48 -24.80
N PHE A 4 -2.37 13.45 -24.03
CA PHE A 4 -1.17 12.65 -24.22
C PHE A 4 -1.35 11.81 -25.48
N LYS A 5 -0.61 12.11 -26.53
CA LYS A 5 -0.53 11.32 -27.76
C LYS A 5 0.14 9.99 -27.43
N ASN A 6 -0.59 9.06 -26.84
CA ASN A 6 -0.14 7.69 -26.62
C ASN A 6 0.05 7.03 -27.98
N LYS A 7 1.29 6.95 -28.45
CA LYS A 7 1.62 6.10 -29.60
C LYS A 7 1.78 4.66 -29.09
N LEU A 8 0.66 4.00 -28.91
CA LEU A 8 0.58 2.60 -28.52
C LEU A 8 0.64 1.73 -29.76
N SER A 9 1.56 0.79 -29.81
CA SER A 9 1.62 -0.25 -30.81
C SER A 9 1.38 -1.61 -30.15
N ILE A 10 0.36 -2.32 -30.61
CA ILE A 10 0.11 -3.71 -30.22
C ILE A 10 0.30 -4.57 -31.46
N SER A 11 1.24 -5.51 -31.41
CA SER A 11 1.48 -6.48 -32.47
C SER A 11 1.26 -7.90 -31.96
N ARG A 12 0.66 -8.74 -32.80
CA ARG A 12 0.41 -10.15 -32.47
C ARG A 12 1.56 -11.01 -33.00
N LYS A 13 2.09 -11.88 -32.12
CA LYS A 13 3.07 -12.92 -32.47
C LYS A 13 2.51 -14.29 -32.08
N LYS A 14 1.99 -15.03 -33.04
CA LYS A 14 1.32 -16.34 -32.82
C LYS A 14 0.15 -16.21 -31.84
N LYS A 15 0.33 -16.67 -30.60
CA LYS A 15 -0.67 -16.58 -29.52
C LYS A 15 -0.47 -15.38 -28.61
N ASP A 16 0.70 -14.75 -28.66
CA ASP A 16 1.11 -13.70 -27.76
C ASP A 16 1.02 -12.31 -28.39
N TYR A 17 1.13 -11.29 -27.57
CA TYR A 17 1.09 -9.90 -27.99
C TYR A 17 2.29 -9.13 -27.47
N ASP A 18 2.83 -8.24 -28.29
CA ASP A 18 3.83 -7.27 -27.88
C ASP A 18 3.17 -5.88 -27.81
N LEU A 19 3.25 -5.25 -26.64
CA LEU A 19 2.82 -3.88 -26.38
C LEU A 19 4.06 -3.00 -26.28
N VAL A 20 4.22 -2.11 -27.25
CA VAL A 20 5.33 -1.16 -27.28
C VAL A 20 4.76 0.26 -27.31
N SER A 21 5.24 1.12 -26.41
CA SER A 21 4.82 2.51 -26.38
C SER A 21 5.98 3.42 -25.97
N LYS A 22 5.94 4.67 -26.46
CA LYS A 22 6.83 5.74 -25.95
C LYS A 22 6.33 6.24 -24.61
N SER A 23 5.02 6.33 -24.42
CA SER A 23 4.42 6.74 -23.16
C SER A 23 3.05 6.06 -22.97
N LEU A 24 2.68 5.79 -21.73
CA LEU A 24 1.38 5.23 -21.37
C LEU A 24 0.94 5.77 -20.00
N ASN A 25 -0.31 6.19 -19.89
CA ASN A 25 -0.92 6.53 -18.62
C ASN A 25 -1.69 5.32 -18.07
N VAL A 26 -1.20 4.76 -16.99
CA VAL A 26 -1.78 3.56 -16.35
C VAL A 26 -2.61 3.88 -15.10
N ARG A 27 -2.82 5.17 -14.79
CA ARG A 27 -3.57 5.61 -13.61
C ARG A 27 -4.92 4.89 -13.48
N LYS A 28 -5.72 4.93 -14.55
CA LYS A 28 -7.04 4.26 -14.54
C LYS A 28 -6.92 2.75 -14.34
N VAL A 29 -5.94 2.12 -14.97
CA VAL A 29 -5.71 0.67 -14.83
C VAL A 29 -5.36 0.32 -13.40
N ILE A 30 -4.50 1.11 -12.74
CA ILE A 30 -4.15 0.88 -11.33
C ILE A 30 -5.36 1.15 -10.44
N ASP A 31 -6.10 2.24 -10.68
CA ASP A 31 -7.31 2.55 -9.91
C ASP A 31 -8.35 1.44 -10.02
N ASP A 32 -8.53 0.86 -11.22
CA ASP A 32 -9.44 -0.26 -11.45
C ASP A 32 -8.94 -1.57 -10.83
N LEU A 33 -7.63 -1.80 -10.80
CA LEU A 33 -7.03 -2.96 -10.12
C LEU A 33 -7.14 -2.88 -8.59
N LEU A 34 -7.03 -1.67 -8.05
CA LEU A 34 -7.19 -1.43 -6.60
C LEU A 34 -8.66 -1.39 -6.16
N LYS A 35 -9.56 -1.08 -7.08
CA LYS A 35 -11.01 -1.23 -6.87
C LYS A 35 -11.32 -2.71 -6.98
N THR A 36 -11.35 -3.40 -5.87
CA THR A 36 -11.78 -4.81 -5.77
C THR A 36 -13.29 -4.94 -6.03
N ASP A 37 -13.76 -4.55 -7.21
CA ASP A 37 -15.14 -4.81 -7.60
C ASP A 37 -15.28 -6.25 -8.07
N THR A 38 -15.71 -7.11 -7.16
CA THR A 38 -16.07 -8.52 -7.40
C THR A 38 -17.23 -8.69 -8.39
N LYS A 39 -17.83 -7.62 -8.89
CA LYS A 39 -18.97 -7.66 -9.82
C LYS A 39 -18.61 -7.79 -11.30
N SER A 40 -17.34 -7.81 -11.68
CA SER A 40 -16.94 -8.08 -13.06
C SER A 40 -16.90 -9.58 -13.40
N LYS A 41 -17.81 -10.37 -12.86
CA LYS A 41 -17.88 -11.83 -13.12
C LYS A 41 -18.29 -12.21 -14.55
N ASN A 42 -18.69 -11.29 -15.43
CA ASN A 42 -19.32 -11.67 -16.70
C ASN A 42 -18.71 -11.12 -17.98
N ASN A 43 -17.64 -10.36 -17.94
CA ASN A 43 -16.98 -9.95 -19.18
C ASN A 43 -15.65 -10.72 -19.35
N LYS A 44 -15.72 -11.95 -19.85
CA LYS A 44 -14.56 -12.61 -20.44
C LYS A 44 -14.17 -11.82 -21.69
N ILE A 45 -13.28 -10.83 -21.51
CA ILE A 45 -12.79 -9.98 -22.59
C ILE A 45 -11.92 -10.81 -23.56
N PHE A 46 -11.25 -11.83 -23.05
CA PHE A 46 -10.38 -12.71 -23.81
C PHE A 46 -10.76 -14.17 -23.60
N LEU A 47 -11.01 -14.87 -24.70
CA LEU A 47 -11.36 -16.30 -24.71
C LEU A 47 -10.16 -17.24 -24.81
N SER A 48 -8.95 -16.70 -24.89
CA SER A 48 -7.72 -17.48 -25.09
C SER A 48 -6.63 -17.11 -24.09
N ASN A 49 -5.79 -18.07 -23.76
CA ASN A 49 -4.60 -17.83 -22.98
C ASN A 49 -3.53 -17.19 -23.87
N PHE A 50 -2.91 -16.11 -23.39
CA PHE A 50 -1.86 -15.40 -24.11
C PHE A 50 -0.92 -14.69 -23.16
N GLN A 51 0.29 -14.41 -23.64
CA GLN A 51 1.24 -13.55 -22.98
C GLN A 51 1.24 -12.16 -23.65
N LEU A 52 1.22 -11.12 -22.82
CA LEU A 52 1.41 -9.74 -23.23
C LEU A 52 2.81 -9.30 -22.78
N ASN A 53 3.74 -9.19 -23.72
CA ASN A 53 5.05 -8.61 -23.47
C ASN A 53 4.92 -7.08 -23.48
N ILE A 54 5.52 -6.42 -22.50
CA ILE A 54 5.41 -4.97 -22.30
C ILE A 54 6.77 -4.33 -22.42
N LYS A 55 6.84 -3.26 -23.24
CA LYS A 55 8.00 -2.40 -23.34
C LYS A 55 7.54 -0.95 -23.51
N ILE A 56 7.60 -0.18 -22.43
CA ILE A 56 7.12 1.21 -22.42
C ILE A 56 8.24 2.08 -21.89
N LYS A 57 8.59 3.11 -22.65
CA LYS A 57 9.71 3.99 -22.27
C LYS A 57 9.36 4.86 -21.06
N GLU A 58 8.14 5.41 -21.00
CA GLU A 58 7.67 6.26 -19.89
C GLU A 58 6.24 5.86 -19.52
N THR A 59 5.99 5.60 -18.25
CA THR A 59 4.68 5.18 -17.74
C THR A 59 4.24 6.11 -16.61
N PHE A 60 3.13 6.81 -16.82
CA PHE A 60 2.56 7.71 -15.82
C PHE A 60 1.70 6.94 -14.83
N LEU A 61 2.11 6.93 -13.57
CA LEU A 61 1.38 6.33 -12.46
C LEU A 61 0.25 7.25 -11.97
N ASP A 62 0.54 8.55 -11.88
CA ASP A 62 -0.40 9.62 -11.56
C ASP A 62 -0.02 10.92 -12.28
N LYS A 63 -0.48 12.09 -11.79
CA LYS A 63 -0.17 13.40 -12.39
C LYS A 63 1.27 13.85 -12.13
N ASP A 64 1.87 13.38 -11.05
CA ASP A 64 3.13 13.87 -10.51
C ASP A 64 4.26 12.83 -10.62
N HIS A 65 3.92 11.56 -10.87
CA HIS A 65 4.88 10.47 -10.87
C HIS A 65 4.83 9.65 -12.14
N SER A 66 5.99 9.45 -12.73
CA SER A 66 6.22 8.52 -13.84
C SER A 66 7.37 7.58 -13.53
N ILE A 67 7.37 6.43 -14.20
CA ILE A 67 8.43 5.44 -14.20
C ILE A 67 8.95 5.24 -15.62
N ASN A 68 10.21 4.87 -15.75
CA ASN A 68 10.91 4.72 -17.00
C ASN A 68 11.22 3.26 -17.29
N ASP A 69 11.28 2.94 -18.57
CA ASP A 69 11.70 1.64 -19.08
C ASP A 69 10.95 0.46 -18.45
N LEU A 70 9.61 0.58 -18.39
CA LEU A 70 8.75 -0.51 -17.94
C LEU A 70 8.88 -1.68 -18.92
N ASN A 71 9.44 -2.78 -18.43
CA ASN A 71 9.66 -3.99 -19.19
C ASN A 71 9.11 -5.20 -18.45
N GLY A 72 8.73 -6.24 -19.20
CA GLY A 72 8.32 -7.51 -18.66
C GLY A 72 7.12 -8.11 -19.38
N TYR A 73 6.33 -8.90 -18.67
CA TYR A 73 5.19 -9.58 -19.25
C TYR A 73 4.05 -9.78 -18.25
N LEU A 74 2.85 -9.95 -18.83
CA LEU A 74 1.64 -10.44 -18.15
C LEU A 74 1.17 -11.68 -18.88
N PHE A 75 0.88 -12.76 -18.16
CA PHE A 75 0.26 -13.94 -18.72
C PHE A 75 -1.19 -14.05 -18.29
N PHE A 76 -2.09 -14.10 -19.26
CA PHE A 76 -3.53 -14.17 -19.07
C PHE A 76 -4.04 -15.59 -19.28
N ARG A 77 -4.94 -16.01 -18.40
CA ARG A 77 -5.75 -17.22 -18.52
C ARG A 77 -7.19 -16.87 -18.17
N ASP A 78 -8.13 -17.18 -19.07
CA ASP A 78 -9.56 -16.90 -18.87
C ASP A 78 -9.85 -15.44 -18.44
N SER A 79 -9.15 -14.48 -19.06
CA SER A 79 -9.18 -13.03 -18.78
C SER A 79 -8.60 -12.61 -17.43
N GLU A 80 -7.98 -13.51 -16.67
CA GLU A 80 -7.28 -13.18 -15.42
C GLU A 80 -5.77 -13.19 -15.62
N ILE A 81 -5.08 -12.27 -14.96
CA ILE A 81 -3.61 -12.29 -14.88
C ILE A 81 -3.22 -13.34 -13.85
N ILE A 82 -2.59 -14.42 -14.32
CA ILE A 82 -2.13 -15.52 -13.47
C ILE A 82 -0.62 -15.48 -13.23
N GLU A 83 0.12 -14.79 -14.09
CA GLU A 83 1.55 -14.56 -13.94
C GLU A 83 1.91 -13.18 -14.44
N ALA A 84 2.80 -12.51 -13.76
CA ALA A 84 3.38 -11.23 -14.16
C ALA A 84 4.81 -11.11 -13.65
N ASN A 85 5.64 -10.44 -14.44
CA ASN A 85 6.94 -9.97 -14.00
C ASN A 85 7.21 -8.65 -14.72
N LEU A 86 7.12 -7.55 -13.98
CA LEU A 86 7.31 -6.20 -14.47
C LEU A 86 8.40 -5.51 -13.65
N ASP A 87 9.36 -4.93 -14.34
CA ASP A 87 10.46 -4.16 -13.79
C ASP A 87 10.48 -2.76 -14.42
N SER A 88 10.79 -1.74 -13.62
CA SER A 88 10.93 -0.35 -14.06
C SER A 88 11.76 0.44 -13.06
N SER A 89 12.07 1.71 -13.37
CA SER A 89 12.74 2.63 -12.46
C SER A 89 12.10 4.02 -12.49
N PHE A 90 12.21 4.74 -11.38
CA PHE A 90 11.95 6.18 -11.35
C PHE A 90 13.13 6.96 -11.97
N SER A 91 12.96 8.27 -12.15
CA SER A 91 13.97 9.11 -12.84
C SER A 91 15.31 9.19 -12.10
N SER A 92 15.32 8.98 -10.81
CA SER A 92 16.50 8.97 -9.92
C SER A 92 17.09 7.56 -9.71
N ASN A 93 16.70 6.60 -10.57
CA ASN A 93 17.11 5.18 -10.58
C ASN A 93 16.52 4.32 -9.45
N GLU A 94 15.61 4.83 -8.64
CA GLU A 94 14.87 4.00 -7.71
C GLU A 94 14.03 2.98 -8.47
N LYS A 95 13.99 1.76 -7.95
CA LYS A 95 13.41 0.60 -8.61
C LYS A 95 11.96 0.40 -8.22
N ILE A 96 11.21 -0.18 -9.14
CA ILE A 96 9.90 -0.74 -8.90
C ILE A 96 9.79 -2.11 -9.56
N LYS A 97 9.24 -3.08 -8.87
CA LYS A 97 9.05 -4.43 -9.35
C LYS A 97 7.71 -4.99 -8.92
N LEU A 98 6.94 -5.49 -9.89
CA LEU A 98 5.70 -6.22 -9.65
C LEU A 98 5.84 -7.65 -10.13
N THR A 99 5.52 -8.61 -9.26
CA THR A 99 5.41 -10.02 -9.66
C THR A 99 4.06 -10.59 -9.25
N ILE A 100 3.50 -11.43 -10.11
CA ILE A 100 2.33 -12.26 -9.82
C ILE A 100 2.70 -13.69 -10.19
N ARG A 101 2.40 -14.62 -9.31
CA ARG A 101 2.59 -16.06 -9.54
C ARG A 101 1.38 -16.82 -9.02
N SER A 102 0.87 -17.74 -9.84
CA SER A 102 -0.19 -18.65 -9.40
C SER A 102 0.40 -20.05 -9.18
N ALA A 103 0.18 -20.61 -8.00
CA ALA A 103 0.62 -21.93 -7.60
C ALA A 103 -0.60 -22.71 -7.04
N GLY A 104 -1.14 -23.63 -7.82
CA GLY A 104 -2.40 -24.31 -7.48
C GLY A 104 -3.56 -23.32 -7.40
N GLU A 105 -4.23 -23.30 -6.26
CA GLU A 105 -5.35 -22.40 -5.99
C GLU A 105 -4.92 -21.02 -5.45
N GLU A 106 -3.64 -20.83 -5.22
CA GLU A 106 -3.12 -19.60 -4.62
C GLU A 106 -2.52 -18.68 -5.68
N LYS A 107 -2.80 -17.39 -5.56
CA LYS A 107 -2.23 -16.33 -6.37
C LYS A 107 -1.42 -15.40 -5.46
N ILE A 108 -0.11 -15.37 -5.68
CA ILE A 108 0.82 -14.58 -4.90
C ILE A 108 1.16 -13.33 -5.70
N THR A 109 0.95 -12.17 -5.10
CA THR A 109 1.31 -10.86 -5.68
C THR A 109 2.35 -10.19 -4.79
N THR A 110 3.45 -9.72 -5.38
CA THR A 110 4.43 -8.89 -4.68
C THR A 110 4.67 -7.60 -5.43
N LEU A 111 4.71 -6.49 -4.71
CA LEU A 111 5.12 -5.20 -5.24
C LEU A 111 6.23 -4.64 -4.35
N TYR A 112 7.35 -4.33 -4.95
CA TYR A 112 8.44 -3.58 -4.33
C TYR A 112 8.56 -2.22 -5.02
N SER A 113 8.76 -1.16 -4.26
CA SER A 113 9.05 0.17 -4.78
C SER A 113 9.96 0.94 -3.83
N ASP A 114 11.05 1.50 -4.35
CA ASP A 114 11.92 2.42 -3.59
C ASP A 114 11.22 3.76 -3.30
N VAL A 115 10.09 4.05 -3.96
CA VAL A 115 9.27 5.24 -3.76
C VAL A 115 7.85 4.83 -3.39
N ALA A 116 7.46 5.04 -2.12
CA ALA A 116 6.12 4.66 -1.63
C ALA A 116 5.03 5.68 -2.00
N LYS A 117 5.37 6.95 -2.14
CA LYS A 117 4.45 8.08 -2.32
C LYS A 117 3.38 7.88 -3.40
N PRO A 118 3.67 7.39 -4.63
CA PRO A 118 2.66 7.21 -5.68
C PRO A 118 1.55 6.22 -5.31
N PHE A 119 1.86 5.28 -4.44
CA PHE A 119 0.92 4.24 -3.99
C PHE A 119 0.10 4.71 -2.80
N VAL A 120 0.73 5.35 -1.82
CA VAL A 120 0.07 5.83 -0.59
C VAL A 120 -0.83 7.04 -0.86
N LYS A 121 -0.44 7.93 -1.77
CA LYS A 121 -1.22 9.14 -2.14
C LYS A 121 -2.63 8.82 -2.66
N ARG A 122 -2.88 7.59 -3.11
CA ARG A 122 -4.20 7.14 -3.56
C ARG A 122 -5.21 7.00 -2.41
N TYR A 123 -4.72 6.91 -1.20
CA TYR A 123 -5.53 6.89 0.02
C TYR A 123 -5.67 8.32 0.54
N GLU A 124 -6.78 8.97 0.24
CA GLU A 124 -7.01 10.40 0.51
C GLU A 124 -6.97 10.79 2.00
N PHE A 125 -7.06 9.81 2.90
CA PHE A 125 -6.98 10.05 4.34
C PHE A 125 -5.55 10.28 4.86
N ILE A 126 -4.51 9.97 4.07
CA ILE A 126 -3.11 10.25 4.39
C ILE A 126 -2.63 11.39 3.50
N LYS A 127 -2.57 12.59 4.07
CA LYS A 127 -2.07 13.78 3.38
C LYS A 127 -0.62 14.06 3.78
N GLY A 128 0.12 14.66 2.85
CA GLY A 128 1.52 15.03 3.12
C GLY A 128 2.45 13.84 3.34
N PHE A 129 2.15 12.69 2.74
CA PHE A 129 3.04 11.53 2.75
C PHE A 129 4.23 11.77 1.83
N GLU A 130 5.43 11.60 2.37
CA GLU A 130 6.69 11.80 1.64
C GLU A 130 7.73 10.74 1.98
N GLU A 131 8.66 10.53 1.05
CA GLU A 131 9.76 9.58 1.18
C GLU A 131 9.27 8.11 1.26
N GLY A 132 10.09 7.22 1.79
CA GLY A 132 9.78 5.83 2.09
C GLY A 132 9.86 4.89 0.91
N ASN A 133 10.24 3.65 1.21
CA ASN A 133 10.10 2.51 0.32
C ASN A 133 8.90 1.65 0.72
N LEU A 134 8.42 0.84 -0.21
CA LEU A 134 7.22 0.03 -0.04
C LEU A 134 7.47 -1.41 -0.44
N ASN A 135 7.07 -2.33 0.44
CA ASN A 135 6.98 -3.75 0.16
C ASN A 135 5.53 -4.22 0.41
N PHE A 136 4.94 -4.79 -0.62
CA PHE A 136 3.60 -5.38 -0.53
C PHE A 136 3.66 -6.84 -0.93
N HIS A 137 3.06 -7.70 -0.12
CA HIS A 137 2.89 -9.11 -0.37
C HIS A 137 1.44 -9.52 -0.13
N SER A 138 0.85 -10.25 -1.05
CA SER A 138 -0.53 -10.73 -0.93
C SER A 138 -0.65 -12.16 -1.44
N VAL A 139 -1.34 -12.99 -0.68
CA VAL A 139 -1.74 -14.34 -1.09
C VAL A 139 -3.25 -14.38 -1.18
N LYS A 140 -3.77 -14.57 -2.39
CA LYS A 140 -5.20 -14.75 -2.64
C LYS A 140 -5.50 -16.23 -2.84
N LYS A 141 -6.43 -16.76 -2.06
CA LYS A 141 -7.01 -18.10 -2.21
C LYS A 141 -8.52 -17.99 -2.24
N ASN A 142 -9.13 -18.47 -3.30
CA ASN A 142 -10.56 -18.25 -3.59
C ASN A 142 -10.89 -16.74 -3.58
N ASP A 143 -11.86 -16.33 -2.77
CA ASP A 143 -12.30 -14.92 -2.66
C ASP A 143 -11.64 -14.16 -1.50
N ILE A 144 -10.68 -14.78 -0.79
CA ILE A 144 -9.97 -14.17 0.34
C ILE A 144 -8.54 -13.86 -0.06
N SER A 145 -8.11 -12.62 0.15
CA SER A 145 -6.69 -12.25 0.10
C SER A 145 -6.18 -11.94 1.50
N LYS A 146 -5.00 -12.46 1.83
CA LYS A 146 -4.23 -12.10 3.02
C LYS A 146 -3.02 -11.31 2.56
N SER A 147 -2.83 -10.13 3.11
CA SER A 147 -1.84 -9.16 2.62
C SER A 147 -1.02 -8.60 3.76
N LYS A 148 0.23 -8.30 3.43
CA LYS A 148 1.16 -7.58 4.28
C LYS A 148 1.72 -6.40 3.51
N LEU A 149 1.65 -5.21 4.10
CA LEU A 149 2.23 -3.97 3.59
C LEU A 149 3.27 -3.46 4.58
N ILE A 150 4.47 -3.22 4.10
CA ILE A 150 5.56 -2.63 4.86
C ILE A 150 5.97 -1.33 4.16
N ILE A 151 6.18 -0.28 4.93
CA ILE A 151 6.72 0.99 4.45
C ILE A 151 7.79 1.45 5.44
N ASP A 152 8.99 1.70 4.94
CA ASP A 152 10.11 2.12 5.78
C ASP A 152 10.51 3.56 5.48
N ASN A 153 10.98 4.28 6.51
CA ASN A 153 11.60 5.61 6.43
C ASN A 153 10.75 6.66 5.70
N PHE A 154 9.55 6.89 6.16
CA PHE A 154 8.63 7.88 5.58
C PHE A 154 8.29 9.01 6.54
N LYS A 155 7.65 10.06 6.00
CA LYS A 155 7.19 11.24 6.71
C LYS A 155 5.73 11.51 6.38
N VAL A 156 4.96 11.94 7.38
CA VAL A 156 3.56 12.34 7.22
C VAL A 156 3.36 13.73 7.81
N GLN A 157 2.87 14.67 7.00
CA GLN A 157 2.71 16.07 7.41
C GLN A 157 1.31 16.38 7.94
N GLU A 158 0.27 15.82 7.33
CA GLU A 158 -1.10 16.15 7.66
C GLU A 158 -1.93 14.91 7.99
N VAL A 159 -2.12 14.64 9.27
CA VAL A 159 -3.04 13.60 9.75
C VAL A 159 -4.02 14.23 10.77
N PRO A 160 -5.10 14.89 10.29
CA PRO A 160 -6.02 15.63 11.17
C PRO A 160 -6.61 14.79 12.29
N ALA A 161 -6.94 13.53 12.05
CA ALA A 161 -7.45 12.62 13.06
C ALA A 161 -6.43 12.36 14.17
N LEU A 162 -5.17 12.12 13.80
CA LEU A 162 -4.09 11.90 14.75
C LEU A 162 -3.78 13.17 15.55
N ALA A 163 -3.72 14.33 14.89
CA ALA A 163 -3.55 15.62 15.56
C ALA A 163 -4.64 15.84 16.62
N LYS A 164 -5.91 15.59 16.27
CA LYS A 164 -7.03 15.70 17.19
C LYS A 164 -6.92 14.74 18.38
N LEU A 165 -6.51 13.51 18.16
CA LEU A 165 -6.30 12.53 19.24
C LEU A 165 -5.19 12.97 20.20
N LEU A 166 -4.08 13.50 19.66
CA LEU A 166 -2.95 13.99 20.46
C LEU A 166 -3.32 15.21 21.31
N THR A 167 -4.14 16.13 20.77
CA THR A 167 -4.64 17.27 21.54
C THR A 167 -5.57 16.84 22.67
N LEU A 168 -6.48 15.89 22.42
CA LEU A 168 -7.36 15.33 23.45
C LEU A 168 -6.58 14.63 24.58
N ALA A 169 -5.43 14.04 24.25
CA ALA A 169 -4.53 13.42 25.20
C ALA A 169 -3.58 14.42 25.89
N SER A 170 -3.75 15.73 25.69
CA SER A 170 -2.84 16.78 26.18
C SER A 170 -1.40 16.65 25.67
N LEU A 171 -1.22 16.07 24.50
CA LEU A 171 0.08 15.91 23.82
C LEU A 171 0.29 17.01 22.78
N GLN A 172 0.00 18.25 23.14
CA GLN A 172 0.00 19.42 22.26
C GLN A 172 1.33 19.58 21.51
N GLY A 173 2.46 19.38 22.19
CA GLY A 173 3.78 19.51 21.56
C GLY A 173 4.00 18.54 20.39
N ILE A 174 3.38 17.34 20.44
CA ILE A 174 3.42 16.39 19.32
C ILE A 174 2.41 16.79 18.25
N ALA A 175 1.23 17.29 18.65
CA ALA A 175 0.24 17.80 17.71
C ALA A 175 0.79 18.98 16.89
N ASP A 176 1.58 19.85 17.50
CA ASP A 176 2.21 21.00 16.84
C ASP A 176 3.25 20.55 15.77
N LEU A 177 3.98 19.45 16.03
CA LEU A 177 4.88 18.86 15.03
C LEU A 177 4.14 18.37 13.78
N LEU A 178 2.91 17.89 13.95
CA LEU A 178 2.08 17.44 12.81
C LEU A 178 1.67 18.59 11.89
N THR A 179 1.50 19.78 12.43
CA THR A 179 1.08 20.96 11.66
C THR A 179 2.26 21.70 11.02
N GLY A 180 3.49 21.43 11.45
CA GLY A 180 4.71 22.05 10.96
C GLY A 180 5.53 21.13 10.06
N GLU A 181 6.56 20.52 10.62
CA GLU A 181 7.50 19.68 9.87
C GLU A 181 6.97 18.27 9.56
N GLY A 182 5.90 17.86 10.22
CA GLY A 182 5.34 16.53 10.15
C GLY A 182 6.05 15.51 11.06
N ILE A 183 5.53 14.29 11.09
CA ILE A 183 6.11 13.18 11.87
C ILE A 183 6.81 12.20 10.98
N ARG A 184 8.04 11.84 11.34
CA ARG A 184 8.82 10.78 10.71
C ARG A 184 8.51 9.44 11.38
N PHE A 185 8.39 8.41 10.54
CA PHE A 185 8.30 7.02 10.96
C PHE A 185 9.44 6.24 10.33
N SER A 186 10.07 5.38 11.12
CA SER A 186 11.09 4.44 10.64
C SER A 186 10.44 3.21 10.00
N ASP A 187 9.37 2.72 10.63
CA ASP A 187 8.74 1.45 10.27
C ASP A 187 7.22 1.58 10.28
N PHE A 188 6.59 1.02 9.27
CA PHE A 188 5.15 0.77 9.21
C PHE A 188 4.91 -0.63 8.69
N GLU A 189 4.08 -1.38 9.38
CA GLU A 189 3.61 -2.66 8.93
C GLU A 189 2.10 -2.78 9.12
N MET A 190 1.42 -3.31 8.12
CA MET A 190 0.00 -3.62 8.19
C MET A 190 -0.26 -5.01 7.63
N THR A 191 -0.85 -5.86 8.47
CA THR A 191 -1.37 -7.17 8.07
C THR A 191 -2.89 -7.10 8.00
N PHE A 192 -3.43 -7.46 6.85
CA PHE A 192 -4.87 -7.39 6.62
C PHE A 192 -5.38 -8.48 5.70
N SER A 193 -6.64 -8.80 5.83
CA SER A 193 -7.37 -9.67 4.92
C SER A 193 -8.48 -8.90 4.21
N ASN A 194 -8.73 -9.26 2.96
CA ASN A 194 -9.82 -8.69 2.15
C ASN A 194 -10.70 -9.83 1.66
N LYS A 195 -11.99 -9.71 1.92
CA LYS A 195 -13.04 -10.58 1.38
C LYS A 195 -14.23 -9.72 0.97
N ASP A 196 -14.64 -9.85 -0.29
CA ASP A 196 -15.69 -9.01 -0.87
C ASP A 196 -15.37 -7.51 -0.74
N ASN A 197 -16.17 -6.76 0.00
CA ASN A 197 -15.97 -5.33 0.26
C ASN A 197 -15.37 -5.03 1.64
N LEU A 198 -15.07 -6.07 2.43
CA LEU A 198 -14.58 -5.93 3.79
C LEU A 198 -13.06 -6.12 3.84
N ILE A 199 -12.36 -5.10 4.28
CA ILE A 199 -10.95 -5.16 4.66
C ILE A 199 -10.90 -5.29 6.18
N LYS A 200 -10.39 -6.41 6.68
CA LYS A 200 -10.10 -6.61 8.09
C LYS A 200 -8.62 -6.34 8.32
N ILE A 201 -8.31 -5.32 9.11
CA ILE A 201 -6.96 -5.01 9.55
C ILE A 201 -6.73 -5.83 10.82
N GLU A 202 -5.85 -6.84 10.71
CA GLU A 202 -5.53 -7.72 11.83
C GLU A 202 -4.57 -7.03 12.77
N GLU A 203 -3.58 -6.33 12.20
CA GLU A 203 -2.60 -5.55 12.93
C GLU A 203 -2.05 -4.45 12.02
N LEU A 204 -1.89 -3.27 12.56
CA LEU A 204 -1.18 -2.16 11.95
C LEU A 204 -0.32 -1.51 13.03
N TYR A 205 0.96 -1.41 12.79
CA TYR A 205 1.83 -0.59 13.63
C TYR A 205 2.65 0.39 12.83
N ALA A 206 2.98 1.52 13.42
CA ALA A 206 3.91 2.49 12.90
C ALA A 206 4.82 2.96 14.04
N ILE A 207 6.12 2.93 13.81
CA ILE A 207 7.15 3.28 14.80
C ILE A 207 7.91 4.51 14.31
N GLY A 208 7.95 5.54 15.14
CA GLY A 208 8.71 6.76 14.86
C GLY A 208 9.41 7.30 16.11
N PRO A 209 10.37 8.22 15.92
CA PRO A 209 11.13 8.82 17.03
C PRO A 209 10.26 9.68 17.96
N ALA A 210 9.13 10.19 17.49
CA ALA A 210 8.22 11.02 18.28
C ALA A 210 7.03 10.23 18.84
N ILE A 211 6.56 9.22 18.11
CA ILE A 211 5.35 8.49 18.45
C ILE A 211 5.36 7.10 17.82
N SER A 212 4.78 6.13 18.51
CA SER A 212 4.42 4.83 17.96
C SER A 212 2.92 4.62 18.03
N ILE A 213 2.39 3.91 17.03
CA ILE A 213 0.96 3.67 16.85
C ILE A 213 0.76 2.18 16.66
N LEU A 214 -0.24 1.63 17.34
CA LEU A 214 -0.74 0.29 17.07
C LEU A 214 -2.24 0.36 16.87
N MET A 215 -2.75 -0.30 15.82
CA MET A 215 -4.17 -0.32 15.49
C MET A 215 -4.60 -1.67 14.96
N ASP A 216 -5.87 -1.98 15.14
CA ASP A 216 -6.61 -3.04 14.46
C ASP A 216 -8.03 -2.56 14.14
N GLY A 217 -8.74 -3.32 13.31
CA GLY A 217 -10.11 -2.98 12.98
C GLY A 217 -10.55 -3.46 11.61
N TYR A 218 -11.47 -2.73 11.02
CA TYR A 218 -11.98 -3.05 9.69
C TYR A 218 -12.41 -1.80 8.93
N ALA A 219 -12.43 -1.92 7.61
CA ALA A 219 -12.94 -0.91 6.70
C ALA A 219 -13.85 -1.58 5.68
N GLU A 220 -15.06 -1.08 5.51
CA GLU A 220 -15.95 -1.41 4.43
C GLU A 220 -15.80 -0.37 3.32
N LYS A 221 -15.72 -0.83 2.08
CA LYS A 221 -15.51 0.04 0.94
C LYS A 221 -16.66 1.04 0.80
N ASN A 222 -16.31 2.33 0.90
CA ASN A 222 -17.21 3.50 0.79
C ASN A 222 -18.24 3.70 1.91
N GLU A 223 -18.19 2.95 3.01
CA GLU A 223 -19.23 3.04 4.02
C GLU A 223 -18.68 3.32 5.42
N LEU A 224 -17.86 2.44 5.97
CA LEU A 224 -17.49 2.50 7.37
C LEU A 224 -16.02 2.16 7.58
N ILE A 225 -15.35 2.99 8.36
CA ILE A 225 -14.02 2.68 8.90
C ILE A 225 -14.17 2.62 10.42
N SER A 226 -13.85 1.47 11.00
CA SER A 226 -13.82 1.28 12.45
C SER A 226 -12.44 0.78 12.86
N LEU A 227 -11.68 1.66 13.48
CA LEU A 227 -10.34 1.37 13.98
C LEU A 227 -10.28 1.62 15.48
N ARG A 228 -9.56 0.78 16.18
CA ARG A 228 -9.18 0.99 17.56
C ARG A 228 -7.66 0.89 17.67
N GLY A 229 -7.08 1.61 18.61
CA GLY A 229 -5.64 1.58 18.71
C GLY A 229 -5.08 2.23 19.95
N THR A 230 -3.77 2.21 20.02
CA THR A 230 -2.99 2.84 21.07
C THR A 230 -1.90 3.70 20.46
N LEU A 231 -1.75 4.90 20.99
CA LEU A 231 -0.69 5.85 20.68
C LEU A 231 0.27 5.89 21.87
N VAL A 232 1.55 5.75 21.61
CA VAL A 232 2.60 5.78 22.63
C VAL A 232 3.64 6.84 22.26
N PRO A 233 3.76 7.93 23.07
CA PRO A 233 4.80 8.94 22.84
C PRO A 233 6.20 8.38 23.07
N ALA A 234 7.18 8.78 22.25
CA ALA A 234 8.56 8.29 22.30
C ALA A 234 9.30 8.63 23.59
N THR A 235 8.90 9.68 24.31
CA THR A 235 9.49 10.02 25.62
C THR A 235 9.43 8.86 26.62
N THR A 236 8.54 7.91 26.40
CA THR A 236 8.35 6.71 27.22
C THR A 236 9.13 5.51 26.70
N ILE A 237 9.51 5.51 25.43
CA ILE A 237 10.08 4.34 24.73
C ILE A 237 11.61 4.26 24.90
N ASN A 238 12.32 5.38 25.02
CA ASN A 238 13.78 5.43 25.06
C ASN A 238 14.44 4.65 26.23
N ARG A 239 13.66 4.14 27.16
CA ARG A 239 14.18 3.29 28.25
C ARG A 239 13.84 1.80 28.12
N THR A 240 13.00 1.39 27.15
CA THR A 240 12.40 0.04 27.17
C THR A 240 12.45 -0.71 25.85
N ILE A 241 12.87 -0.10 24.72
CA ILE A 241 12.84 -0.78 23.38
C ILE A 241 13.75 -2.01 23.34
N SER A 242 14.80 -2.05 24.12
CA SER A 242 15.69 -3.23 24.20
C SER A 242 15.11 -4.41 24.99
N SER A 243 13.94 -4.24 25.61
CA SER A 243 13.31 -5.24 26.48
C SER A 243 11.85 -5.56 26.13
N ILE A 244 11.31 -5.04 25.02
CA ILE A 244 9.93 -5.34 24.61
C ILE A 244 9.92 -6.66 23.83
N PRO A 245 9.52 -7.79 24.44
CA PRO A 245 9.15 -8.96 23.67
C PRO A 245 7.86 -8.63 22.95
N LEU A 246 7.91 -8.66 21.62
CA LEU A 246 6.77 -8.55 20.69
C LEU A 246 5.59 -7.71 21.21
N ILE A 247 5.40 -6.57 20.58
CA ILE A 247 4.35 -5.56 20.88
C ILE A 247 2.96 -6.19 21.13
N GLY A 248 2.70 -7.39 20.62
CA GLY A 248 1.47 -8.14 20.83
C GLY A 248 1.12 -8.46 22.30
N ASP A 249 2.09 -8.73 23.15
CA ASP A 249 1.83 -9.09 24.56
C ASP A 249 1.57 -7.88 25.47
N ILE A 250 2.00 -6.68 25.06
CA ILE A 250 1.80 -5.44 25.83
C ILE A 250 0.41 -4.86 25.63
N LEU A 251 -0.24 -5.13 24.52
CA LEU A 251 -1.49 -4.50 24.10
C LEU A 251 -2.73 -5.38 24.27
N VAL A 252 -2.59 -6.68 24.41
CA VAL A 252 -3.70 -7.62 24.62
C VAL A 252 -3.98 -7.88 26.11
N GLY A 253 -3.73 -6.92 26.94
CA GLY A 253 -4.28 -6.87 28.31
C GLY A 253 -3.82 -7.96 29.24
N LYS A 254 -2.71 -7.75 29.90
CA LYS A 254 -2.52 -8.02 31.32
C LYS A 254 -1.42 -7.09 31.82
N LYS A 255 -1.82 -6.01 32.44
CA LYS A 255 -1.01 -4.98 33.08
C LYS A 255 -0.31 -4.04 32.11
N VAL A 256 -0.93 -2.90 31.86
CA VAL A 256 -0.21 -1.67 31.51
C VAL A 256 0.91 -1.55 32.53
N GLY A 257 2.16 -1.73 32.10
CA GLY A 257 3.32 -1.65 32.96
C GLY A 257 3.40 -0.23 33.55
N GLU A 258 3.73 -0.13 34.81
CA GLU A 258 3.99 1.13 35.48
C GLU A 258 5.00 1.93 34.66
N GLY A 259 4.58 3.09 34.11
CA GLY A 259 5.45 4.04 33.40
C GLY A 259 5.26 4.16 31.88
N VAL A 260 4.36 3.41 31.22
CA VAL A 260 4.02 3.61 29.81
C VAL A 260 2.70 4.38 29.71
N PHE A 261 2.78 5.61 29.21
CA PHE A 261 1.60 6.42 28.92
C PHE A 261 1.14 6.15 27.50
N GLY A 262 -0.03 5.58 27.33
CA GLY A 262 -0.66 5.32 26.05
C GLY A 262 -2.08 5.86 25.99
N VAL A 263 -2.53 6.29 24.82
CA VAL A 263 -3.90 6.72 24.57
C VAL A 263 -4.58 5.69 23.67
N SER A 264 -5.64 5.09 24.18
CA SER A 264 -6.49 4.18 23.41
C SER A 264 -7.65 4.97 22.78
N PHE A 265 -7.95 4.67 21.53
CA PHE A 265 -8.99 5.36 20.77
C PHE A 265 -9.79 4.39 19.89
N LYS A 266 -10.98 4.84 19.49
CA LYS A 266 -11.83 4.19 18.50
C LYS A 266 -12.33 5.25 17.51
N ILE A 267 -12.24 4.96 16.24
CA ILE A 267 -12.73 5.78 15.13
C ILE A 267 -13.87 5.05 14.44
#